data_d71d281d93bcac187275bfcfcf4008ff
#
_entry.id   d71d281d93bcac187275bfcfcf4008ff
#
_cell.length_a   1.000
_cell.length_b   1.000
_cell.length_c   1.000
_cell.angle_alpha   90.00
_cell.angle_beta   90.00
_cell.angle_gamma   90.00
#
_symmetry.space_group_name_H-M   'P 1'
#
loop_
_entity.id
_entity.type
_entity.pdbx_description
1 polymer ?
#
loop_
_entity_poly.entity_id
_entity_poly.type
_entity_poly.pdbx_seq_one_letter_code
_entity_poly.pdbx_strand_id
1 'polypeptide(L)'
;MARWVWREEPLEHLALTGWPGITAWMTGRRGGVSLPPFATLNLSYTVRDLPPAVDYNRRRAVSLGAGRRPLWARLEHGARVCAVDRSTVRPPVADGLVTNDPTVLLAVTAADCLPIFLAAPDIGWIGVVHAGWRGTVRRVAAAGV
;
A
#
# COMPACT_ATOMS: atom_id res chain seq x y z
N MET A 1 -13.93 -6.27 17.49
CA MET A 1 -14.40 -5.79 16.18
C MET A 1 -13.31 -4.97 15.51
N ALA A 2 -12.96 -5.28 14.27
CA ALA A 2 -11.94 -4.54 13.53
C ALA A 2 -12.40 -3.09 13.27
N ARG A 3 -11.51 -2.13 13.42
CA ARG A 3 -11.79 -0.70 13.19
C ARG A 3 -10.53 0.03 12.75
N TRP A 4 -10.73 1.12 12.00
CA TRP A 4 -9.68 2.07 11.67
C TRP A 4 -9.57 3.14 12.75
N VAL A 5 -8.31 3.42 13.18
CA VAL A 5 -8.00 4.41 14.23
C VAL A 5 -6.93 5.36 13.70
N TRP A 6 -7.17 6.65 13.83
CA TRP A 6 -6.17 7.67 13.49
C TRP A 6 -5.00 7.63 14.48
N ARG A 7 -3.80 7.75 13.97
CA ARG A 7 -2.54 7.84 14.72
C ARG A 7 -1.71 8.99 14.16
N GLU A 8 -1.03 9.72 15.02
CA GLU A 8 -0.19 10.85 14.63
C GLU A 8 1.29 10.46 14.65
N GLU A 9 1.67 9.57 15.54
CA GLU A 9 3.05 9.10 15.68
C GLU A 9 3.22 7.65 15.21
N PRO A 10 4.41 7.30 14.70
CA PRO A 10 5.56 8.16 14.29
C PRO A 10 5.32 8.89 12.97
N LEU A 11 4.18 8.71 12.36
CA LEU A 11 3.71 9.29 11.11
C LEU A 11 2.19 9.32 11.12
N GLU A 12 1.56 10.37 10.58
CA GLU A 12 0.10 10.43 10.44
C GLU A 12 -0.42 9.27 9.60
N HIS A 13 -1.26 8.43 10.18
CA HIS A 13 -1.87 7.30 9.48
C HIS A 13 -3.17 6.80 10.12
N LEU A 14 -4.00 6.16 9.31
CA LEU A 14 -5.07 5.30 9.79
C LEU A 14 -4.50 3.90 10.00
N ALA A 15 -4.60 3.38 11.21
CA ALA A 15 -4.20 2.01 11.55
C ALA A 15 -5.41 1.12 11.71
N LEU A 16 -5.39 -0.07 11.13
CA LEU A 16 -6.37 -1.12 11.41
C LEU A 16 -6.05 -1.74 12.77
N THR A 17 -7.06 -1.80 13.63
CA THR A 17 -6.97 -2.40 14.96
C THR A 17 -8.09 -3.41 15.19
N GLY A 18 -7.90 -4.33 16.15
CA GLY A 18 -8.92 -5.32 16.51
C GLY A 18 -9.12 -6.46 15.53
N TRP A 19 -8.17 -6.68 14.62
CA TRP A 19 -8.13 -7.84 13.73
C TRP A 19 -6.84 -8.63 14.01
N PRO A 20 -6.91 -9.74 14.78
CA PRO A 20 -5.73 -10.51 15.15
C PRO A 20 -4.94 -11.00 13.93
N GLY A 21 -3.62 -10.89 13.98
CA GLY A 21 -2.74 -11.35 12.90
C GLY A 21 -2.68 -10.44 11.66
N ILE A 22 -3.55 -9.45 11.54
CA ILE A 22 -3.57 -8.51 10.41
C ILE A 22 -3.01 -7.15 10.84
N THR A 23 -2.03 -6.67 10.10
CA THR A 23 -1.50 -5.32 10.22
C THR A 23 -1.76 -4.58 8.92
N ALA A 24 -2.48 -3.47 8.99
CA ALA A 24 -2.74 -2.61 7.83
C ALA A 24 -2.79 -1.14 8.25
N TRP A 25 -2.34 -0.26 7.37
CA TRP A 25 -2.44 1.18 7.58
C TRP A 25 -2.52 1.93 6.25
N MET A 26 -3.00 3.15 6.33
CA MET A 26 -2.99 4.12 5.24
C MET A 26 -2.39 5.43 5.76
N THR A 27 -1.28 5.86 5.19
CA THR A 27 -0.62 7.11 5.61
C THR A 27 -1.39 8.33 5.14
N GLY A 28 -1.29 9.41 5.91
CA GLY A 28 -1.66 10.75 5.46
C GLY A 28 -0.65 11.28 4.43
N ARG A 29 -0.79 12.56 4.09
CA ARG A 29 0.11 13.26 3.15
C ARG A 29 1.26 14.00 3.83
N ARG A 30 1.30 14.04 5.15
CA ARG A 30 2.27 14.80 5.96
C ARG A 30 3.36 13.91 6.55
N GLY A 31 4.44 14.54 7.01
CA GLY A 31 5.51 13.84 7.72
C GLY A 31 6.63 13.32 6.81
N GLY A 32 6.69 13.74 5.56
CA GLY A 32 7.78 13.47 4.63
C GLY A 32 8.68 14.69 4.39
N VAL A 33 9.49 14.60 3.32
CA VAL A 33 10.49 15.61 2.95
C VAL A 33 10.28 16.22 1.57
N SER A 34 9.23 15.81 0.85
CA SER A 34 8.92 16.36 -0.48
C SER A 34 8.49 17.81 -0.37
N LEU A 35 8.98 18.64 -1.29
CA LEU A 35 8.64 20.05 -1.39
C LEU A 35 7.31 20.25 -2.14
N PRO A 36 6.66 21.41 -2.05
CA PRO A 36 5.50 21.73 -2.88
C PRO A 36 5.80 21.51 -4.37
N PRO A 37 4.84 21.00 -5.15
CA PRO A 37 3.44 20.71 -4.79
C PRO A 37 3.21 19.36 -4.11
N PHE A 38 4.25 18.57 -3.83
CA PHE A 38 4.17 17.20 -3.32
C PHE A 38 4.14 17.10 -1.78
N ALA A 39 4.03 18.24 -1.12
CA ALA A 39 4.25 18.35 0.34
C ALA A 39 3.28 17.49 1.18
N THR A 40 3.86 16.63 2.00
CA THR A 40 5.30 16.39 2.20
C THR A 40 5.67 14.92 2.02
N LEU A 41 4.71 13.97 2.12
CA LEU A 41 4.91 12.52 2.10
C LEU A 41 4.50 11.92 0.75
N ASN A 42 5.06 12.42 -0.35
CA ASN A 42 4.84 11.78 -1.63
C ASN A 42 5.56 10.42 -1.70
N LEU A 43 4.83 9.38 -2.09
CA LEU A 43 5.31 8.00 -2.20
C LEU A 43 5.41 7.52 -3.67
N SER A 44 5.06 8.39 -4.63
CA SER A 44 5.01 8.03 -6.05
C SER A 44 6.23 8.58 -6.80
N TYR A 45 6.88 7.72 -7.59
CA TYR A 45 7.93 8.14 -8.52
C TYR A 45 7.38 8.73 -9.83
N THR A 46 6.07 8.60 -10.09
CA THR A 46 5.48 8.96 -11.40
C THR A 46 5.03 10.41 -11.51
N VAL A 47 5.09 11.17 -10.42
CA VAL A 47 4.63 12.56 -10.35
C VAL A 47 5.76 13.60 -10.47
N ARG A 48 6.97 13.18 -10.89
CA ARG A 48 8.14 14.04 -11.10
C ARG A 48 8.70 14.73 -9.85
N ASP A 49 8.51 14.13 -8.69
CA ASP A 49 9.22 14.52 -7.48
C ASP A 49 10.67 13.99 -7.50
N LEU A 50 11.51 14.50 -6.61
CA LEU A 50 12.90 14.07 -6.50
C LEU A 50 12.98 12.62 -5.98
N PRO A 51 13.61 11.69 -6.74
CA PRO A 51 13.69 10.29 -6.31
C PRO A 51 14.24 10.10 -4.90
N PRO A 52 15.29 10.82 -4.43
CA PRO A 52 15.77 10.68 -3.05
C PRO A 52 14.73 11.06 -1.98
N ALA A 53 13.86 12.04 -2.27
CA ALA A 53 12.76 12.41 -1.37
C ALA A 53 11.70 11.30 -1.30
N VAL A 54 11.34 10.72 -2.45
CA VAL A 54 10.42 9.59 -2.52
C VAL A 54 11.00 8.37 -1.80
N ASP A 55 12.31 8.09 -1.97
CA ASP A 55 12.99 6.99 -1.26
C ASP A 55 12.94 7.17 0.26
N TYR A 56 13.21 8.38 0.74
CA TYR A 56 13.11 8.69 2.17
C TYR A 56 11.68 8.49 2.67
N ASN A 57 10.70 9.06 1.96
CA ASN A 57 9.29 8.96 2.32
C ASN A 57 8.81 7.51 2.36
N ARG A 58 9.18 6.69 1.37
CA ARG A 58 8.84 5.26 1.33
C ARG A 58 9.43 4.50 2.51
N ARG A 59 10.71 4.72 2.83
CA ARG A 59 11.31 4.10 4.04
C ARG A 59 10.55 4.46 5.29
N ARG A 60 10.15 5.73 5.42
CA ARG A 60 9.36 6.20 6.55
C ARG A 60 7.97 5.56 6.61
N ALA A 61 7.27 5.50 5.48
CA ALA A 61 5.94 4.89 5.41
C ALA A 61 5.94 3.39 5.75
N VAL A 62 6.97 2.64 5.34
CA VAL A 62 7.06 1.20 5.60
C VAL A 62 7.65 0.86 6.98
N SER A 63 8.22 1.81 7.70
CA SER A 63 8.75 1.57 9.06
C SER A 63 7.66 1.10 10.05
N LEU A 64 6.39 1.42 9.78
CA LEU A 64 5.23 0.89 10.51
C LEU A 64 5.05 -0.64 10.36
N GLY A 65 5.70 -1.25 9.38
CA GLY A 65 5.57 -2.67 9.02
C GLY A 65 6.48 -3.62 9.78
N ALA A 66 7.11 -3.19 10.88
CA ALA A 66 7.94 -4.04 11.75
C ALA A 66 9.04 -4.82 11.00
N GLY A 67 9.74 -4.17 10.08
CA GLY A 67 10.87 -4.75 9.36
C GLY A 67 10.53 -5.70 8.22
N ARG A 68 9.24 -5.90 7.90
CA ARG A 68 8.83 -6.69 6.73
C ARG A 68 9.33 -6.05 5.44
N ARG A 69 9.64 -6.91 4.46
CA ARG A 69 10.12 -6.46 3.15
C ARG A 69 8.98 -5.82 2.34
N PRO A 70 9.06 -4.53 1.98
CA PRO A 70 8.01 -3.89 1.20
C PRO A 70 8.07 -4.32 -0.27
N LEU A 71 6.91 -4.67 -0.81
CA LEU A 71 6.66 -4.85 -2.24
C LEU A 71 5.61 -3.82 -2.69
N TRP A 72 6.04 -2.92 -3.56
CA TRP A 72 5.20 -1.87 -4.13
C TRP A 72 4.65 -2.33 -5.48
N ALA A 73 3.37 -2.16 -5.72
CA ALA A 73 2.81 -2.30 -7.06
C ALA A 73 3.26 -1.12 -7.95
N ARG A 74 3.54 -1.40 -9.22
CA ARG A 74 3.69 -0.39 -10.26
C ARG A 74 2.37 -0.23 -10.98
N LEU A 75 1.60 0.78 -10.56
CA LEU A 75 0.21 0.97 -10.95
C LEU A 75 0.06 1.34 -12.42
N GLU A 76 -0.94 0.76 -13.07
CA GLU A 76 -1.34 1.06 -14.47
C GLU A 76 -2.81 1.52 -14.60
N HIS A 77 -3.53 1.65 -13.47
CA HIS A 77 -4.96 1.97 -13.41
C HIS A 77 -5.83 0.95 -14.16
N GLY A 78 -5.40 -0.31 -14.13
CA GLY A 78 -6.06 -1.47 -14.72
C GLY A 78 -6.84 -2.29 -13.70
N ALA A 79 -6.86 -3.62 -13.91
CA ALA A 79 -7.48 -4.57 -13.00
C ALA A 79 -6.60 -5.80 -12.74
N ARG A 80 -5.32 -5.70 -13.02
CA ARG A 80 -4.39 -6.80 -12.76
C ARG A 80 -4.09 -6.90 -11.27
N VAL A 81 -4.21 -8.10 -10.73
CA VAL A 81 -3.76 -8.45 -9.37
C VAL A 81 -2.70 -9.54 -9.49
N CYS A 82 -1.59 -9.39 -8.77
CA CYS A 82 -0.47 -10.33 -8.79
C CYS A 82 -0.27 -10.95 -7.41
N ALA A 83 -0.13 -12.28 -7.38
CA ALA A 83 0.39 -12.97 -6.21
C ALA A 83 1.91 -12.74 -6.11
N VAL A 84 2.39 -12.40 -4.92
CA VAL A 84 3.79 -12.07 -4.66
C VAL A 84 4.26 -12.71 -3.36
N ASP A 85 5.57 -12.93 -3.25
CA ASP A 85 6.22 -13.48 -2.08
C ASP A 85 7.64 -12.91 -1.90
N ARG A 86 8.42 -13.47 -0.98
CA ARG A 86 9.82 -13.07 -0.72
C ARG A 86 10.75 -13.25 -1.92
N SER A 87 10.42 -14.10 -2.89
CA SER A 87 11.22 -14.34 -4.10
C SER A 87 10.95 -13.28 -5.19
N THR A 88 9.89 -12.50 -5.07
CA THR A 88 9.54 -11.44 -6.02
C THR A 88 10.57 -10.32 -5.99
N VAL A 89 11.44 -10.25 -6.99
CA VAL A 89 12.58 -9.31 -7.01
C VAL A 89 12.17 -7.92 -7.51
N ARG A 90 11.31 -7.86 -8.52
CA ARG A 90 10.92 -6.60 -9.17
C ARG A 90 9.48 -6.25 -8.85
N PRO A 91 9.17 -4.94 -8.65
CA PRO A 91 7.79 -4.48 -8.51
C PRO A 91 6.94 -4.91 -9.70
N PRO A 92 5.88 -5.70 -9.50
CA PRO A 92 5.00 -6.09 -10.60
C PRO A 92 4.21 -4.91 -11.13
N VAL A 93 3.92 -4.93 -12.43
CA VAL A 93 2.96 -4.00 -13.04
C VAL A 93 1.56 -4.55 -12.76
N ALA A 94 0.89 -3.95 -11.78
CA ALA A 94 -0.40 -4.41 -11.30
C ALA A 94 -1.08 -3.30 -10.50
N ASP A 95 -2.38 -3.40 -10.34
CA ASP A 95 -3.18 -2.52 -9.47
C ASP A 95 -3.60 -3.22 -8.17
N GLY A 96 -3.18 -4.46 -7.96
CA GLY A 96 -3.34 -5.17 -6.72
C GLY A 96 -2.23 -6.19 -6.49
N LEU A 97 -1.94 -6.43 -5.23
CA LEU A 97 -1.01 -7.45 -4.77
C LEU A 97 -1.69 -8.32 -3.73
N VAL A 98 -1.46 -9.61 -3.79
CA VAL A 98 -1.90 -10.58 -2.78
C VAL A 98 -0.73 -11.46 -2.34
N THR A 99 -0.72 -11.91 -1.10
CA THR A 99 0.32 -12.78 -0.56
C THR A 99 -0.17 -13.62 0.61
N ASN A 100 0.44 -14.79 0.79
CA ASN A 100 0.39 -15.57 2.01
C ASN A 100 1.76 -15.63 2.72
N ASP A 101 2.73 -14.86 2.25
CA ASP A 101 4.07 -14.78 2.88
C ASP A 101 4.07 -13.70 3.98
N PRO A 102 4.18 -14.09 5.27
CA PRO A 102 4.12 -13.15 6.38
C PRO A 102 5.35 -12.22 6.49
N THR A 103 6.40 -12.49 5.71
CA THR A 103 7.62 -11.66 5.67
C THR A 103 7.51 -10.48 4.71
N VAL A 104 6.46 -10.45 3.89
CA VAL A 104 6.22 -9.44 2.88
C VAL A 104 5.22 -8.39 3.39
N LEU A 105 5.47 -7.14 3.03
CA LEU A 105 4.58 -6.00 3.22
C LEU A 105 4.08 -5.53 1.86
N LEU A 106 2.79 -5.67 1.60
CA LEU A 106 2.18 -5.20 0.36
C LEU A 106 1.93 -3.69 0.41
N ALA A 107 2.21 -2.98 -0.68
CA ALA A 107 2.01 -1.54 -0.74
C ALA A 107 1.51 -1.08 -2.12
N VAL A 108 0.56 -0.16 -2.08
CA VAL A 108 0.10 0.64 -3.24
C VAL A 108 0.16 2.11 -2.87
N THR A 109 0.29 2.98 -3.86
CA THR A 109 0.14 4.42 -3.68
C THR A 109 -1.26 4.85 -4.09
N ALA A 110 -1.82 5.82 -3.38
CA ALA A 110 -3.09 6.43 -3.73
C ALA A 110 -3.05 7.93 -3.42
N ALA A 111 -3.77 8.72 -4.22
CA ALA A 111 -4.06 10.12 -3.95
C ALA A 111 -5.59 10.29 -3.87
N ASP A 112 -6.27 10.14 -5.00
CA ASP A 112 -7.74 10.25 -5.10
C ASP A 112 -8.41 8.87 -5.25
N CYS A 113 -7.62 7.84 -5.62
CA CYS A 113 -8.11 6.48 -5.78
C CYS A 113 -8.28 5.78 -4.43
N LEU A 114 -9.17 4.80 -4.36
CA LEU A 114 -9.47 4.06 -3.15
C LEU A 114 -8.51 2.87 -2.97
N PRO A 115 -7.73 2.79 -1.87
CA PRO A 115 -7.06 1.55 -1.51
C PRO A 115 -8.06 0.58 -0.85
N ILE A 116 -8.11 -0.66 -1.34
CA ILE A 116 -8.94 -1.72 -0.80
C ILE A 116 -8.04 -2.75 -0.13
N PHE A 117 -8.29 -3.05 1.14
CA PHE A 117 -7.56 -4.06 1.89
C PHE A 117 -8.37 -5.35 1.91
N LEU A 118 -7.73 -6.45 1.56
CA LEU A 118 -8.30 -7.79 1.50
C LEU A 118 -7.65 -8.67 2.55
N ALA A 119 -8.43 -9.53 3.19
CA ALA A 119 -7.90 -10.54 4.09
C ALA A 119 -8.79 -11.79 4.09
N ALA A 120 -8.14 -12.93 4.01
CA ALA A 120 -8.73 -14.26 4.16
C ALA A 120 -7.92 -15.01 5.23
N PRO A 121 -8.16 -14.72 6.53
CA PRO A 121 -7.33 -15.22 7.63
C PRO A 121 -7.37 -16.75 7.75
N ASP A 122 -8.48 -17.39 7.37
CA ASP A 122 -8.62 -18.85 7.42
C ASP A 122 -7.63 -19.59 6.53
N ILE A 123 -7.18 -18.95 5.45
CA ILE A 123 -6.20 -19.50 4.52
C ILE A 123 -4.88 -18.70 4.50
N GLY A 124 -4.74 -17.71 5.38
CA GLY A 124 -3.53 -16.93 5.57
C GLY A 124 -3.20 -15.94 4.44
N TRP A 125 -4.18 -15.54 3.62
CA TRP A 125 -3.98 -14.57 2.54
C TRP A 125 -4.36 -13.16 2.94
N ILE A 126 -3.56 -12.21 2.48
CA ILE A 126 -3.84 -10.77 2.54
C ILE A 126 -3.64 -10.15 1.17
N GLY A 127 -4.29 -9.01 0.95
CA GLY A 127 -4.14 -8.25 -0.28
C GLY A 127 -4.33 -6.75 -0.10
N VAL A 128 -3.82 -6.00 -1.05
CA VAL A 128 -4.11 -4.57 -1.21
C VAL A 128 -4.35 -4.27 -2.68
N VAL A 129 -5.41 -3.52 -2.97
CA VAL A 129 -5.82 -3.19 -4.34
C VAL A 129 -5.98 -1.68 -4.48
N HIS A 130 -5.45 -1.13 -5.54
CA HIS A 130 -5.65 0.25 -5.96
C HIS A 130 -6.86 0.33 -6.88
N ALA A 131 -7.97 0.85 -6.38
CA ALA A 131 -9.22 1.00 -7.12
C ALA A 131 -9.41 2.44 -7.59
N GLY A 132 -8.79 2.80 -8.71
CA GLY A 132 -9.12 3.98 -9.47
C GLY A 132 -10.43 3.76 -10.25
N TRP A 133 -11.02 4.82 -10.85
CA TRP A 133 -12.29 4.68 -11.58
C TRP A 133 -12.25 3.64 -12.70
N ARG A 134 -11.14 3.58 -13.46
CA ARG A 134 -10.96 2.56 -14.54
C ARG A 134 -10.89 1.15 -13.97
N GLY A 135 -10.12 0.94 -12.88
CA GLY A 135 -10.00 -0.34 -12.20
C GLY A 135 -11.34 -0.78 -11.60
N THR A 136 -12.10 0.16 -11.05
CA THR A 136 -13.43 -0.10 -10.48
C THR A 136 -14.41 -0.60 -11.56
N VAL A 137 -14.48 0.07 -12.71
CA VAL A 137 -15.29 -0.37 -13.85
C VAL A 137 -14.84 -1.76 -14.33
N ARG A 138 -13.56 -2.06 -14.32
CA ARG A 138 -12.97 -3.37 -14.67
C ARG A 138 -13.01 -4.39 -13.54
N ARG A 139 -13.69 -4.08 -12.43
CA ARG A 139 -13.90 -4.97 -11.28
C ARG A 139 -12.59 -5.41 -10.62
N VAL A 140 -11.62 -4.51 -10.46
CA VAL A 140 -10.31 -4.82 -9.88
C VAL A 140 -10.41 -5.43 -8.47
N ALA A 141 -11.38 -5.04 -7.66
CA ALA A 141 -11.62 -5.61 -6.34
C ALA A 141 -11.97 -7.11 -6.42
N ALA A 142 -12.82 -7.50 -7.39
CA ALA A 142 -13.17 -8.90 -7.61
C ALA A 142 -11.99 -9.74 -8.15
N ALA A 143 -11.05 -9.10 -8.86
CA ALA A 143 -9.84 -9.77 -9.32
C ALA A 143 -8.85 -10.08 -8.18
N GLY A 144 -9.02 -9.46 -7.01
CA GLY A 144 -8.21 -9.69 -5.82
C GLY A 144 -8.74 -10.77 -4.87
N VAL A 145 -9.91 -11.33 -5.19
CA VAL A 145 -10.59 -12.37 -4.41
C VAL A 145 -10.52 -13.70 -5.16
#